data_9a1358b8a0f9ec09e160df9414774f0f
#
_entry.id   9a1358b8a0f9ec09e160df9414774f0f
#
_cell.length_a   1.000
_cell.length_b   1.000
_cell.length_c   1.000
_cell.angle_alpha   90.00
_cell.angle_beta   90.00
_cell.angle_gamma   90.00
#
_symmetry.space_group_name_H-M   'P 1'
#
loop_
_entity.id
_entity.type
_entity.pdbx_description
1 polymer ?
#
loop_
_entity_poly.entity_id
_entity_poly.type
_entity_poly.pdbx_seq_one_letter_code
_entity_poly.pdbx_strand_id
1 'polypeptide(L)'
;MTDRFTVACIQTNSTNEIEPNIRTVDELVRAAVGDGAQLVLLPEVVSLLEQGSKNMFARSRSQDDDPALKAFQALAAELGIWLHTGSLPMKLSDTKIANRSFVLNPAGEIAAWYDKIHMFDVDLPNGESYRESKNYQPGDRAVVADLPWGKLGLSICYDLRFPYLYRALAHQGADFLCVPAAFTKVTGEAHWHSLLQARAIENTCFVFAPAQTGKHDDGRSTYGHSLIVDPWGEVLADGGTEVGYVTADIDMARVAEARDRVPSITHDRDFKFD
;
A
#
# COMPACT_ATOMS: atom_id res chain seq x y z
N MET A 1 -22.95 5.87 -10.84
CA MET A 1 -21.66 5.27 -10.41
C MET A 1 -21.80 3.78 -10.64
N THR A 2 -20.80 3.13 -11.21
CA THR A 2 -20.79 1.67 -11.31
C THR A 2 -20.48 1.13 -9.91
N ASP A 3 -21.39 0.32 -9.35
CA ASP A 3 -21.25 -0.21 -7.98
C ASP A 3 -20.27 -1.40 -7.92
N ARG A 4 -19.63 -1.73 -9.06
CA ARG A 4 -18.68 -2.86 -9.18
C ARG A 4 -17.48 -2.49 -10.03
N PHE A 5 -16.32 -3.01 -9.66
CA PHE A 5 -15.06 -2.90 -10.40
C PHE A 5 -14.11 -4.03 -10.00
N THR A 6 -13.10 -4.29 -10.83
CA THR A 6 -12.05 -5.25 -10.52
C THR A 6 -10.81 -4.52 -10.01
N VAL A 7 -10.30 -4.93 -8.84
CA VAL A 7 -9.05 -4.45 -8.26
C VAL A 7 -7.94 -5.48 -8.43
N ALA A 8 -6.70 -5.02 -8.60
CA ALA A 8 -5.51 -5.87 -8.56
C ALA A 8 -4.50 -5.39 -7.51
N CYS A 9 -3.97 -6.33 -6.73
CA CYS A 9 -2.80 -6.13 -5.87
C CYS A 9 -1.60 -6.82 -6.48
N ILE A 10 -0.59 -6.05 -6.89
CA ILE A 10 0.66 -6.55 -7.47
C ILE A 10 1.59 -7.04 -6.36
N GLN A 11 2.31 -8.11 -6.62
CA GLN A 11 3.32 -8.69 -5.75
C GLN A 11 4.66 -8.74 -6.45
N THR A 12 5.68 -8.03 -5.94
CA THR A 12 7.01 -7.95 -6.56
C THR A 12 8.10 -8.44 -5.62
N ASN A 13 9.24 -8.79 -6.21
CA ASN A 13 10.52 -8.92 -5.52
C ASN A 13 11.44 -7.81 -6.02
N SER A 14 11.23 -6.58 -5.51
CA SER A 14 11.99 -5.43 -5.98
C SER A 14 13.46 -5.55 -5.63
N THR A 15 14.29 -5.16 -6.59
CA THR A 15 15.75 -5.11 -6.50
C THR A 15 16.23 -3.75 -6.05
N ASN A 16 17.54 -3.57 -5.94
CA ASN A 16 18.17 -2.28 -5.71
C ASN A 16 18.45 -1.48 -7.00
N GLU A 17 17.84 -1.87 -8.12
CA GLU A 17 17.96 -1.21 -9.43
C GLU A 17 16.59 -0.75 -9.94
N ILE A 18 16.45 0.54 -10.25
CA ILE A 18 15.15 1.16 -10.57
C ILE A 18 14.57 0.63 -11.90
N GLU A 19 15.37 0.57 -12.96
CA GLU A 19 14.90 0.19 -14.29
C GLU A 19 14.38 -1.26 -14.39
N PRO A 20 15.01 -2.28 -13.80
CA PRO A 20 14.43 -3.62 -13.73
C PRO A 20 13.09 -3.66 -13.00
N ASN A 21 12.97 -2.90 -11.89
CA ASN A 21 11.73 -2.85 -11.14
C ASN A 21 10.59 -2.19 -11.94
N ILE A 22 10.87 -1.11 -12.67
CA ILE A 22 9.90 -0.48 -13.57
C ILE A 22 9.40 -1.49 -14.61
N ARG A 23 10.30 -2.26 -15.26
CA ARG A 23 9.91 -3.27 -16.25
C ARG A 23 9.02 -4.37 -15.65
N THR A 24 9.40 -4.90 -14.49
CA THR A 24 8.60 -5.91 -13.79
C THR A 24 7.19 -5.38 -13.46
N VAL A 25 7.10 -4.14 -12.97
CA VAL A 25 5.81 -3.51 -12.69
C VAL A 25 4.99 -3.32 -13.97
N ASP A 26 5.59 -2.82 -15.06
CA ASP A 26 4.91 -2.63 -16.33
C ASP A 26 4.28 -3.93 -16.84
N GLU A 27 5.05 -5.03 -16.84
CA GLU A 27 4.59 -6.36 -17.25
C GLU A 27 3.41 -6.86 -16.41
N LEU A 28 3.52 -6.77 -15.08
CA LEU A 28 2.49 -7.26 -14.17
C LEU A 28 1.22 -6.39 -14.21
N VAL A 29 1.36 -5.08 -14.30
CA VAL A 29 0.21 -4.16 -14.41
C VAL A 29 -0.54 -4.41 -15.72
N ARG A 30 0.16 -4.55 -16.86
CA ARG A 30 -0.47 -4.87 -18.15
C ARG A 30 -1.21 -6.20 -18.11
N ALA A 31 -0.64 -7.22 -17.47
CA ALA A 31 -1.29 -8.52 -17.30
C ALA A 31 -2.56 -8.39 -16.45
N ALA A 32 -2.49 -7.71 -15.30
CA ALA A 32 -3.64 -7.50 -14.43
C ALA A 32 -4.77 -6.70 -15.11
N VAL A 33 -4.42 -5.69 -15.92
CA VAL A 33 -5.39 -4.92 -16.72
C VAL A 33 -5.97 -5.78 -17.84
N GLY A 34 -5.18 -6.66 -18.45
CA GLY A 34 -5.65 -7.67 -19.40
C GLY A 34 -6.72 -8.59 -18.82
N ASP A 35 -6.65 -8.88 -17.51
CA ASP A 35 -7.63 -9.63 -16.74
C ASP A 35 -8.79 -8.75 -16.20
N GLY A 36 -8.87 -7.47 -16.60
CA GLY A 36 -9.99 -6.59 -16.31
C GLY A 36 -9.81 -5.63 -15.13
N ALA A 37 -8.62 -5.55 -14.52
CA ALA A 37 -8.39 -4.63 -13.41
C ALA A 37 -8.53 -3.16 -13.84
N GLN A 38 -9.29 -2.39 -13.07
CA GLN A 38 -9.55 -0.95 -13.27
C GLN A 38 -8.84 -0.10 -12.22
N LEU A 39 -8.56 -0.68 -11.05
CA LEU A 39 -7.72 -0.14 -9.98
C LEU A 39 -6.58 -1.12 -9.73
N VAL A 40 -5.34 -0.66 -9.85
CA VAL A 40 -4.15 -1.47 -9.60
C VAL A 40 -3.33 -0.85 -8.47
N LEU A 41 -2.90 -1.67 -7.50
CA LEU A 41 -2.07 -1.22 -6.39
C LEU A 41 -0.72 -1.94 -6.39
N LEU A 42 0.36 -1.17 -6.24
CA LEU A 42 1.73 -1.65 -6.17
C LEU A 42 2.22 -1.76 -4.71
N PRO A 43 3.25 -2.56 -4.40
CA PRO A 43 3.78 -2.70 -3.04
C PRO A 43 4.67 -1.52 -2.58
N GLU A 44 5.05 -1.52 -1.30
CA GLU A 44 5.95 -0.53 -0.70
C GLU A 44 7.33 -0.59 -1.35
N VAL A 45 7.97 0.59 -1.53
CA VAL A 45 9.32 0.80 -2.12
C VAL A 45 9.54 0.04 -3.42
N VAL A 46 8.49 -0.03 -4.23
CA VAL A 46 8.42 -0.86 -5.44
C VAL A 46 9.50 -0.53 -6.47
N SER A 47 9.95 0.72 -6.53
CA SER A 47 10.98 1.15 -7.49
C SER A 47 12.40 0.90 -7.02
N LEU A 48 12.64 0.85 -5.71
CA LEU A 48 13.99 0.75 -5.15
C LEU A 48 13.93 0.19 -3.73
N LEU A 49 14.36 -1.05 -3.54
CA LEU A 49 14.47 -1.68 -2.24
C LEU A 49 15.96 -1.78 -1.85
N GLU A 50 16.40 -0.91 -0.93
CA GLU A 50 17.80 -0.73 -0.55
C GLU A 50 17.90 -0.37 0.94
N GLN A 51 18.79 -1.03 1.70
CA GLN A 51 19.04 -0.72 3.11
C GLN A 51 20.19 0.27 3.33
N GLY A 52 21.15 0.29 2.45
CA GLY A 52 22.35 1.11 2.60
C GLY A 52 22.06 2.60 2.45
N SER A 53 22.13 3.40 3.52
CA SER A 53 21.86 4.85 3.48
C SER A 53 22.56 5.56 2.32
N LYS A 54 23.87 5.26 2.11
CA LYS A 54 24.65 5.87 1.03
C LYS A 54 24.05 5.57 -0.36
N ASN A 55 23.73 4.31 -0.63
CA ASN A 55 23.16 3.88 -1.91
C ASN A 55 21.74 4.40 -2.08
N MET A 56 20.94 4.36 -1.02
CA MET A 56 19.57 4.89 -1.01
C MET A 56 19.57 6.37 -1.44
N PHE A 57 20.40 7.23 -0.82
CA PHE A 57 20.47 8.65 -1.18
C PHE A 57 21.05 8.89 -2.59
N ALA A 58 22.00 8.05 -3.03
CA ALA A 58 22.58 8.18 -4.36
C ALA A 58 21.59 7.83 -5.47
N ARG A 59 20.67 6.89 -5.22
CA ARG A 59 19.70 6.37 -6.19
C ARG A 59 18.35 7.08 -6.14
N SER A 60 17.89 7.54 -4.95
CA SER A 60 16.63 8.28 -4.82
C SER A 60 16.70 9.62 -5.56
N ARG A 61 15.56 10.05 -6.10
CA ARG A 61 15.38 11.31 -6.83
C ARG A 61 14.31 12.17 -6.18
N SER A 62 14.29 13.45 -6.52
CA SER A 62 13.15 14.32 -6.20
C SER A 62 11.90 13.84 -6.94
N GLN A 63 10.73 14.25 -6.51
CA GLN A 63 9.48 13.88 -7.15
C GLN A 63 9.46 14.24 -8.64
N ASP A 64 9.99 15.41 -9.01
CA ASP A 64 9.97 15.89 -10.38
C ASP A 64 10.96 15.13 -11.30
N ASP A 65 11.97 14.47 -10.71
CA ASP A 65 13.04 13.78 -11.44
C ASP A 65 12.94 12.26 -11.34
N ASP A 66 12.01 11.73 -10.53
CA ASP A 66 11.91 10.28 -10.29
C ASP A 66 11.46 9.52 -11.55
N PRO A 67 12.29 8.58 -12.07
CA PRO A 67 11.97 7.87 -13.29
C PRO A 67 10.81 6.87 -13.13
N ALA A 68 10.65 6.29 -11.94
CA ALA A 68 9.57 5.34 -11.69
C ALA A 68 8.21 6.05 -11.62
N LEU A 69 8.14 7.20 -10.96
CA LEU A 69 6.92 8.01 -10.95
C LEU A 69 6.50 8.40 -12.36
N LYS A 70 7.43 8.88 -13.19
CA LYS A 70 7.17 9.23 -14.60
C LYS A 70 6.69 8.04 -15.41
N ALA A 71 7.33 6.88 -15.24
CA ALA A 71 6.93 5.65 -15.93
C ALA A 71 5.52 5.20 -15.51
N PHE A 72 5.21 5.25 -14.22
CA PHE A 72 3.89 4.85 -13.71
C PHE A 72 2.79 5.84 -14.12
N GLN A 73 3.08 7.14 -14.21
CA GLN A 73 2.16 8.14 -14.77
C GLN A 73 1.85 7.83 -16.23
N ALA A 74 2.87 7.56 -17.03
CA ALA A 74 2.70 7.19 -18.43
C ALA A 74 1.90 5.89 -18.60
N LEU A 75 2.19 4.88 -17.77
CA LEU A 75 1.50 3.58 -17.78
C LEU A 75 0.01 3.73 -17.40
N ALA A 76 -0.30 4.51 -16.36
CA ALA A 76 -1.67 4.78 -15.95
C ALA A 76 -2.47 5.48 -17.07
N ALA A 77 -1.85 6.48 -17.74
CA ALA A 77 -2.46 7.20 -18.85
C ALA A 77 -2.65 6.31 -20.09
N GLU A 78 -1.65 5.49 -20.43
CA GLU A 78 -1.71 4.58 -21.58
C GLU A 78 -2.83 3.54 -21.42
N LEU A 79 -2.95 2.96 -20.21
CA LEU A 79 -3.91 1.90 -19.93
C LEU A 79 -5.30 2.44 -19.50
N GLY A 80 -5.41 3.74 -19.21
CA GLY A 80 -6.66 4.37 -18.77
C GLY A 80 -7.16 3.87 -17.42
N ILE A 81 -6.25 3.56 -16.47
CA ILE A 81 -6.54 2.95 -15.18
C ILE A 81 -6.25 3.90 -14.01
N TRP A 82 -6.86 3.62 -12.86
CA TRP A 82 -6.40 4.14 -11.58
C TRP A 82 -5.23 3.31 -11.07
N LEU A 83 -4.12 3.96 -10.71
CA LEU A 83 -2.92 3.29 -10.25
C LEU A 83 -2.44 3.89 -8.92
N HIS A 84 -2.41 3.06 -7.87
CA HIS A 84 -1.73 3.40 -6.62
C HIS A 84 -0.29 2.89 -6.69
N THR A 85 0.69 3.80 -6.60
CA THR A 85 2.11 3.46 -6.84
C THR A 85 2.78 2.63 -5.74
N GLY A 86 1.99 2.10 -4.79
CA GLY A 86 2.57 1.51 -3.60
C GLY A 86 3.28 2.59 -2.79
N SER A 87 4.61 2.55 -2.77
CA SER A 87 5.38 3.71 -2.39
C SER A 87 6.72 3.80 -3.11
N LEU A 88 7.25 5.01 -3.16
CA LEU A 88 8.52 5.36 -3.79
C LEU A 88 9.40 6.13 -2.79
N PRO A 89 10.72 5.89 -2.75
CA PRO A 89 11.63 6.64 -1.90
C PRO A 89 11.96 8.00 -2.54
N MET A 90 11.25 9.05 -2.14
CA MET A 90 11.39 10.42 -2.66
C MET A 90 12.45 11.22 -1.91
N LYS A 91 13.48 11.68 -2.59
CA LYS A 91 14.52 12.53 -2.01
C LYS A 91 13.95 13.90 -1.63
N LEU A 92 13.98 14.25 -0.35
CA LEU A 92 13.56 15.55 0.18
C LEU A 92 14.76 16.50 0.38
N SER A 93 15.91 15.94 0.77
CA SER A 93 17.14 16.67 1.01
C SER A 93 18.34 15.72 0.86
N ASP A 94 19.55 16.20 1.15
CA ASP A 94 20.73 15.34 1.18
C ASP A 94 20.78 14.38 2.39
N THR A 95 19.89 14.55 3.35
CA THR A 95 19.85 13.77 4.59
C THR A 95 18.51 13.10 4.86
N LYS A 96 17.44 13.40 4.09
CA LYS A 96 16.09 12.86 4.30
C LYS A 96 15.38 12.47 3.01
N ILE A 97 14.66 11.38 3.11
CA ILE A 97 13.82 10.76 2.07
C ILE A 97 12.40 10.63 2.63
N ALA A 98 11.37 10.80 1.82
CA ALA A 98 10.01 10.40 2.15
C ALA A 98 9.73 9.00 1.59
N ASN A 99 9.00 8.18 2.34
CA ASN A 99 8.36 6.96 1.84
C ASN A 99 6.97 7.38 1.35
N ARG A 100 6.84 7.69 0.04
CA ARG A 100 5.68 8.39 -0.53
C ARG A 100 4.87 7.53 -1.47
N SER A 101 3.57 7.45 -1.21
CA SER A 101 2.56 6.89 -2.12
C SER A 101 1.95 7.96 -3.01
N PHE A 102 1.56 7.58 -4.23
CA PHE A 102 0.75 8.40 -5.12
C PHE A 102 -0.46 7.61 -5.61
N VAL A 103 -1.57 8.30 -5.78
CA VAL A 103 -2.74 7.82 -6.50
C VAL A 103 -2.78 8.54 -7.83
N LEU A 104 -2.67 7.81 -8.92
CA LEU A 104 -2.68 8.31 -10.29
C LEU A 104 -4.05 8.06 -10.91
N ASN A 105 -4.61 9.08 -11.56
CA ASN A 105 -5.87 8.94 -12.30
C ASN A 105 -5.62 8.37 -13.71
N PRO A 106 -6.68 8.02 -14.48
CA PRO A 106 -6.56 7.50 -15.84
C PRO A 106 -5.94 8.45 -16.87
N ALA A 107 -5.66 9.70 -16.52
CA ALA A 107 -4.89 10.65 -17.32
C ALA A 107 -3.39 10.67 -16.94
N GLY A 108 -2.96 9.86 -15.96
CA GLY A 108 -1.61 9.84 -15.42
C GLY A 108 -1.29 10.99 -14.47
N GLU A 109 -2.30 11.76 -14.06
CA GLU A 109 -2.13 12.88 -13.13
C GLU A 109 -2.18 12.40 -11.68
N ILE A 110 -1.44 13.07 -10.80
CA ILE A 110 -1.45 12.79 -9.36
C ILE A 110 -2.76 13.33 -8.76
N ALA A 111 -3.67 12.42 -8.40
CA ALA A 111 -4.93 12.76 -7.72
C ALA A 111 -4.73 12.95 -6.21
N ALA A 112 -3.84 12.19 -5.59
CA ALA A 112 -3.48 12.31 -4.17
C ALA A 112 -2.08 11.76 -3.92
N TRP A 113 -1.49 12.15 -2.77
CA TRP A 113 -0.23 11.57 -2.29
C TRP A 113 -0.20 11.51 -0.76
N TYR A 114 0.60 10.57 -0.22
CA TYR A 114 0.72 10.33 1.21
C TYR A 114 2.15 9.97 1.56
N ASP A 115 2.70 10.57 2.61
CA ASP A 115 3.97 10.18 3.22
C ASP A 115 3.71 9.30 4.44
N LYS A 116 4.38 8.16 4.52
CA LYS A 116 4.32 7.24 5.65
C LYS A 116 4.50 7.98 6.97
N ILE A 117 3.57 7.77 7.91
CA ILE A 117 3.58 8.45 9.21
C ILE A 117 4.45 7.70 10.21
N HIS A 118 4.30 6.38 10.31
CA HIS A 118 4.95 5.59 11.34
C HIS A 118 6.20 4.90 10.80
N MET A 119 7.36 5.26 11.36
CA MET A 119 8.66 4.72 10.97
C MET A 119 8.95 3.37 11.62
N PHE A 120 9.46 2.42 10.83
CA PHE A 120 9.78 1.07 11.27
C PHE A 120 11.12 1.04 12.03
N ASP A 121 11.08 1.43 13.30
CA ASP A 121 12.22 1.39 14.22
C ASP A 121 12.00 0.25 15.21
N VAL A 122 12.56 -0.93 14.91
CA VAL A 122 12.30 -2.16 15.67
C VAL A 122 13.53 -3.03 15.80
N ASP A 123 13.54 -3.87 16.84
CA ASP A 123 14.46 -4.98 17.03
C ASP A 123 13.63 -6.28 16.99
N LEU A 124 13.93 -7.18 16.07
CA LEU A 124 13.17 -8.41 15.86
C LEU A 124 13.78 -9.60 16.62
N PRO A 125 12.97 -10.62 16.97
CA PRO A 125 13.46 -11.80 17.70
C PRO A 125 14.57 -12.58 17.02
N ASN A 126 14.67 -12.51 15.69
CA ASN A 126 15.69 -13.16 14.87
C ASN A 126 17.03 -12.38 14.81
N GLY A 127 17.12 -11.24 15.52
CA GLY A 127 18.29 -10.36 15.56
C GLY A 127 18.33 -9.28 14.48
N GLU A 128 17.36 -9.22 13.58
CA GLU A 128 17.24 -8.11 12.64
C GLU A 128 16.87 -6.82 13.37
N SER A 129 17.49 -5.71 12.98
CA SER A 129 17.24 -4.38 13.55
C SER A 129 17.03 -3.36 12.44
N TYR A 130 16.00 -2.58 12.56
CA TYR A 130 15.60 -1.56 11.61
C TYR A 130 15.52 -0.19 12.27
N ARG A 131 15.95 0.86 11.59
CA ARG A 131 15.91 2.27 12.05
C ARG A 131 15.54 3.14 10.86
N GLU A 132 14.28 3.03 10.43
CA GLU A 132 13.75 3.75 9.25
C GLU A 132 13.83 5.27 9.46
N SER A 133 13.53 5.77 10.67
CA SER A 133 13.58 7.18 11.03
C SER A 133 14.96 7.84 10.84
N LYS A 134 16.02 7.05 10.77
CA LYS A 134 17.37 7.56 10.51
C LYS A 134 17.45 8.27 9.16
N ASN A 135 16.84 7.68 8.13
CA ASN A 135 16.91 8.14 6.75
C ASN A 135 15.60 8.77 6.26
N TYR A 136 14.46 8.29 6.75
CA TYR A 136 13.16 8.75 6.33
C TYR A 136 12.60 9.84 7.24
N GLN A 137 11.90 10.77 6.63
CA GLN A 137 11.11 11.78 7.33
C GLN A 137 9.67 11.28 7.42
N PRO A 138 9.06 11.23 8.62
CA PRO A 138 7.66 10.88 8.76
C PRO A 138 6.76 11.95 8.14
N GLY A 139 5.62 11.49 7.57
CA GLY A 139 4.51 12.36 7.22
C GLY A 139 3.73 12.83 8.46
N ASP A 140 2.84 13.77 8.25
CA ASP A 140 2.04 14.42 9.32
C ASP A 140 0.55 14.49 8.99
N ARG A 141 0.11 13.90 7.88
CA ARG A 141 -1.27 13.99 7.40
C ARG A 141 -1.85 12.64 7.05
N ALA A 142 -3.04 12.33 7.59
CA ALA A 142 -3.88 11.25 7.08
C ALA A 142 -4.55 11.72 5.77
N VAL A 143 -4.60 10.85 4.76
CA VAL A 143 -5.09 11.19 3.41
C VAL A 143 -6.14 10.19 2.96
N VAL A 144 -7.24 10.71 2.41
CA VAL A 144 -8.27 9.94 1.73
C VAL A 144 -8.37 10.48 0.30
N ALA A 145 -8.25 9.58 -0.68
CA ALA A 145 -8.35 9.91 -2.11
C ALA A 145 -9.74 9.55 -2.64
N ASP A 146 -10.33 10.44 -3.44
CA ASP A 146 -11.60 10.17 -4.13
C ASP A 146 -11.34 9.32 -5.39
N LEU A 147 -12.05 8.18 -5.50
CA LEU A 147 -12.09 7.32 -6.68
C LEU A 147 -13.52 7.28 -7.25
N PRO A 148 -13.72 6.83 -8.51
CA PRO A 148 -15.06 6.74 -9.10
C PRO A 148 -16.03 5.84 -8.34
N TRP A 149 -15.52 4.89 -7.57
CA TRP A 149 -16.30 3.87 -6.85
C TRP A 149 -16.48 4.17 -5.37
N GLY A 150 -15.69 5.07 -4.79
CA GLY A 150 -15.66 5.34 -3.35
C GLY A 150 -14.35 6.01 -2.93
N LYS A 151 -14.04 5.99 -1.65
CA LYS A 151 -12.89 6.69 -1.08
C LYS A 151 -11.81 5.73 -0.59
N LEU A 152 -10.56 5.98 -0.99
CA LEU A 152 -9.38 5.19 -0.62
C LEU A 152 -8.60 5.88 0.49
N GLY A 153 -8.57 5.30 1.69
CA GLY A 153 -7.70 5.71 2.79
C GLY A 153 -6.28 5.21 2.57
N LEU A 154 -5.30 6.12 2.65
CA LEU A 154 -3.90 5.82 2.36
C LEU A 154 -3.12 5.49 3.63
N SER A 155 -2.32 4.44 3.57
CA SER A 155 -1.33 4.05 4.58
C SER A 155 -0.17 3.31 3.94
N ILE A 156 0.92 3.06 4.67
CA ILE A 156 2.07 2.29 4.18
C ILE A 156 2.58 1.37 5.30
N CYS A 157 2.54 0.04 5.07
CA CYS A 157 3.26 -1.01 5.80
C CYS A 157 3.15 -0.92 7.33
N TYR A 158 4.12 -0.31 8.01
CA TYR A 158 4.14 -0.22 9.48
C TYR A 158 2.96 0.55 10.07
N ASP A 159 2.34 1.45 9.30
CA ASP A 159 1.09 2.12 9.66
C ASP A 159 -0.01 1.11 10.05
N LEU A 160 0.03 -0.12 9.50
CA LEU A 160 -0.90 -1.21 9.81
C LEU A 160 -1.02 -1.50 11.32
N ARG A 161 0.01 -1.21 12.10
CA ARG A 161 0.02 -1.44 13.56
C ARG A 161 -0.68 -0.36 14.37
N PHE A 162 -1.16 0.70 13.73
CA PHE A 162 -1.72 1.88 14.38
C PHE A 162 -3.21 2.05 14.06
N PRO A 163 -4.11 1.37 14.80
CA PRO A 163 -5.55 1.31 14.49
C PRO A 163 -6.22 2.68 14.44
N TYR A 164 -5.74 3.66 15.21
CA TYR A 164 -6.31 5.00 15.22
C TYR A 164 -6.20 5.74 13.88
N LEU A 165 -5.16 5.46 13.07
CA LEU A 165 -5.05 6.01 11.72
C LEU A 165 -6.19 5.49 10.83
N TYR A 166 -6.42 4.19 10.84
CA TYR A 166 -7.47 3.55 10.03
C TYR A 166 -8.86 4.00 10.47
N ARG A 167 -9.06 4.13 11.80
CA ARG A 167 -10.31 4.67 12.34
C ARG A 167 -10.55 6.10 11.87
N ALA A 168 -9.52 6.94 11.86
CA ALA A 168 -9.60 8.31 11.35
C ALA A 168 -9.92 8.34 9.84
N LEU A 169 -9.29 7.47 9.02
CA LEU A 169 -9.59 7.36 7.59
C LEU A 169 -11.04 6.93 7.34
N ALA A 170 -11.54 5.95 8.10
CA ALA A 170 -12.93 5.50 7.99
C ALA A 170 -13.93 6.61 8.39
N HIS A 171 -13.64 7.40 9.43
CA HIS A 171 -14.45 8.58 9.79
C HIS A 171 -14.43 9.69 8.71
N GLN A 172 -13.38 9.76 7.89
CA GLN A 172 -13.35 10.65 6.71
C GLN A 172 -14.08 10.04 5.51
N GLY A 173 -14.74 8.89 5.69
CA GLY A 173 -15.59 8.24 4.70
C GLY A 173 -14.84 7.27 3.79
N ALA A 174 -13.68 6.75 4.18
CA ALA A 174 -13.02 5.71 3.42
C ALA A 174 -13.90 4.45 3.31
N ASP A 175 -13.99 3.90 2.10
CA ASP A 175 -14.65 2.64 1.77
C ASP A 175 -13.61 1.55 1.52
N PHE A 176 -12.41 1.97 1.16
CA PHE A 176 -11.22 1.15 0.92
C PHE A 176 -10.06 1.66 1.77
N LEU A 177 -9.20 0.74 2.20
CA LEU A 177 -7.95 1.03 2.91
C LEU A 177 -6.82 0.36 2.13
N CYS A 178 -5.80 1.10 1.70
CA CYS A 178 -4.62 0.51 1.06
C CYS A 178 -3.48 0.35 2.07
N VAL A 179 -2.76 -0.78 1.95
CA VAL A 179 -1.63 -1.13 2.82
C VAL A 179 -0.50 -1.73 1.97
N PRO A 180 0.13 -0.94 1.08
CA PRO A 180 1.32 -1.42 0.38
C PRO A 180 2.44 -1.71 1.39
N ALA A 181 3.10 -2.86 1.25
CA ALA A 181 4.05 -3.30 2.26
C ALA A 181 5.28 -4.03 1.72
N ALA A 182 6.40 -3.86 2.46
CA ALA A 182 7.57 -4.71 2.44
C ALA A 182 7.71 -5.38 3.83
N PHE A 183 6.68 -6.12 4.23
CA PHE A 183 6.54 -6.68 5.57
C PHE A 183 7.57 -7.79 5.79
N THR A 184 8.35 -7.74 6.88
CA THR A 184 9.38 -8.76 7.15
C THR A 184 8.74 -10.15 7.28
N LYS A 185 9.43 -11.19 6.83
CA LYS A 185 8.93 -12.56 6.86
C LYS A 185 8.49 -12.96 8.27
N VAL A 186 9.32 -12.71 9.29
CA VAL A 186 9.06 -13.09 10.70
C VAL A 186 7.78 -12.47 11.24
N THR A 187 7.58 -11.17 11.03
CA THR A 187 6.37 -10.50 11.51
C THR A 187 5.17 -10.74 10.60
N GLY A 188 5.41 -11.02 9.33
CA GLY A 188 4.36 -11.37 8.37
C GLY A 188 3.67 -12.68 8.71
N GLU A 189 4.44 -13.75 8.94
CA GLU A 189 3.93 -15.05 9.38
C GLU A 189 3.05 -14.95 10.63
N ALA A 190 3.40 -14.05 11.56
CA ALA A 190 2.68 -13.93 12.83
C ALA A 190 1.48 -12.95 12.79
N HIS A 191 1.53 -11.89 11.96
CA HIS A 191 0.64 -10.75 12.15
C HIS A 191 -0.11 -10.29 10.89
N TRP A 192 0.39 -10.55 9.68
CA TRP A 192 -0.07 -9.90 8.45
C TRP A 192 -1.57 -10.09 8.20
N HIS A 193 -2.00 -11.34 8.09
CA HIS A 193 -3.42 -11.66 7.86
C HIS A 193 -4.33 -11.14 8.97
N SER A 194 -3.96 -11.41 10.23
CA SER A 194 -4.77 -11.02 11.39
C SER A 194 -4.96 -9.50 11.47
N LEU A 195 -3.91 -8.72 11.21
CA LEU A 195 -4.01 -7.26 11.24
C LEU A 195 -4.84 -6.70 10.09
N LEU A 196 -4.67 -7.21 8.85
CA LEU A 196 -5.45 -6.75 7.71
C LEU A 196 -6.94 -7.07 7.85
N GLN A 197 -7.27 -8.29 8.30
CA GLN A 197 -8.65 -8.66 8.59
C GLN A 197 -9.24 -7.79 9.72
N ALA A 198 -8.47 -7.51 10.78
CA ALA A 198 -8.92 -6.61 11.84
C ALA A 198 -9.21 -5.20 11.30
N ARG A 199 -8.34 -4.63 10.44
CA ARG A 199 -8.59 -3.31 9.82
C ARG A 199 -9.84 -3.31 8.95
N ALA A 200 -10.10 -4.38 8.20
CA ALA A 200 -11.31 -4.51 7.41
C ALA A 200 -12.56 -4.54 8.31
N ILE A 201 -12.58 -5.40 9.32
CA ILE A 201 -13.72 -5.63 10.20
C ILE A 201 -14.05 -4.40 11.04
N GLU A 202 -13.08 -3.85 11.76
CA GLU A 202 -13.31 -2.75 12.71
C GLU A 202 -13.70 -1.43 12.03
N ASN A 203 -13.31 -1.25 10.74
CA ASN A 203 -13.60 -0.04 9.96
C ASN A 203 -14.67 -0.26 8.89
N THR A 204 -15.16 -1.49 8.71
CA THR A 204 -16.15 -1.85 7.69
C THR A 204 -15.75 -1.39 6.29
N CYS A 205 -14.49 -1.62 5.93
CA CYS A 205 -13.87 -1.22 4.66
C CYS A 205 -13.27 -2.44 3.96
N PHE A 206 -13.18 -2.42 2.63
CA PHE A 206 -12.25 -3.31 1.94
C PHE A 206 -10.81 -2.94 2.30
N VAL A 207 -9.93 -3.94 2.32
CA VAL A 207 -8.48 -3.73 2.47
C VAL A 207 -7.76 -4.29 1.25
N PHE A 208 -6.94 -3.45 0.61
CA PHE A 208 -6.08 -3.80 -0.52
C PHE A 208 -4.61 -3.72 -0.06
N ALA A 209 -3.94 -4.84 0.01
CA ALA A 209 -2.62 -4.93 0.62
C ALA A 209 -1.60 -5.59 -0.32
N PRO A 210 -1.11 -4.86 -1.35
CA PRO A 210 -0.05 -5.34 -2.22
C PRO A 210 1.27 -5.44 -1.45
N ALA A 211 2.03 -6.51 -1.67
CA ALA A 211 3.20 -6.83 -0.86
C ALA A 211 4.46 -7.15 -1.67
N GLN A 212 5.61 -6.83 -1.11
CA GLN A 212 6.91 -7.37 -1.52
C GLN A 212 7.04 -8.81 -1.04
N THR A 213 7.69 -9.67 -1.85
CA THR A 213 7.88 -11.10 -1.54
C THR A 213 9.31 -11.56 -1.71
N GLY A 214 9.67 -12.64 -1.02
CA GLY A 214 10.91 -13.36 -1.23
C GLY A 214 12.15 -12.71 -0.61
N LYS A 215 13.33 -13.14 -1.06
CA LYS A 215 14.62 -12.62 -0.62
C LYS A 215 15.10 -11.53 -1.56
N HIS A 216 15.49 -10.38 -1.01
CA HIS A 216 15.97 -9.21 -1.75
C HIS A 216 17.49 -9.12 -1.78
N ASP A 217 18.04 -8.27 -2.67
CA ASP A 217 19.49 -8.09 -2.87
C ASP A 217 20.21 -7.58 -1.62
N ASP A 218 19.53 -6.84 -0.77
CA ASP A 218 20.07 -6.35 0.51
C ASP A 218 20.06 -7.39 1.64
N GLY A 219 19.60 -8.61 1.35
CA GLY A 219 19.57 -9.75 2.28
C GLY A 219 18.28 -9.87 3.08
N ARG A 220 17.39 -8.89 3.06
CA ARG A 220 16.04 -8.97 3.68
C ARG A 220 15.19 -10.05 3.03
N SER A 221 14.27 -10.60 3.82
CA SER A 221 13.18 -11.42 3.30
C SER A 221 11.84 -10.82 3.68
N THR A 222 10.97 -10.67 2.68
CA THR A 222 9.60 -10.20 2.86
C THR A 222 8.60 -11.33 2.73
N TYR A 223 7.43 -11.14 3.32
CA TYR A 223 6.46 -12.20 3.55
C TYR A 223 5.65 -12.56 2.31
N GLY A 224 5.43 -11.62 1.39
CA GLY A 224 4.49 -11.79 0.30
C GLY A 224 3.04 -11.68 0.77
N HIS A 225 2.18 -12.58 0.25
CA HIS A 225 0.77 -12.63 0.58
C HIS A 225 0.06 -11.29 0.34
N SER A 226 0.18 -10.76 -0.90
CA SER A 226 -0.69 -9.66 -1.31
C SER A 226 -2.14 -10.06 -1.10
N LEU A 227 -2.88 -9.28 -0.30
CA LEU A 227 -4.24 -9.64 0.13
C LEU A 227 -5.28 -8.64 -0.36
N ILE A 228 -6.46 -9.17 -0.68
CA ILE A 228 -7.69 -8.41 -0.84
C ILE A 228 -8.67 -8.95 0.20
N VAL A 229 -9.13 -8.09 1.12
CA VAL A 229 -10.02 -8.47 2.23
C VAL A 229 -11.29 -7.63 2.14
N ASP A 230 -12.46 -8.27 2.33
CA ASP A 230 -13.74 -7.59 2.30
C ASP A 230 -14.10 -6.94 3.65
N PRO A 231 -15.15 -6.09 3.73
CA PRO A 231 -15.56 -5.41 4.97
C PRO A 231 -15.99 -6.35 6.11
N TRP A 232 -16.25 -7.63 5.82
CA TRP A 232 -16.61 -8.64 6.82
C TRP A 232 -15.41 -9.45 7.33
N GLY A 233 -14.20 -9.18 6.74
CA GLY A 233 -12.96 -9.88 7.07
C GLY A 233 -12.70 -11.13 6.25
N GLU A 234 -13.50 -11.42 5.22
CA GLU A 234 -13.26 -12.50 4.27
C GLU A 234 -12.04 -12.16 3.40
N VAL A 235 -11.09 -13.08 3.29
CA VAL A 235 -9.97 -12.97 2.35
C VAL A 235 -10.49 -13.38 0.97
N LEU A 236 -10.64 -12.40 0.08
CA LEU A 236 -11.12 -12.63 -1.29
C LEU A 236 -10.01 -13.15 -2.21
N ALA A 237 -8.78 -12.74 -1.96
CA ALA A 237 -7.61 -13.19 -2.72
C ALA A 237 -6.34 -13.12 -1.87
N ASP A 238 -5.43 -14.09 -2.06
CA ASP A 238 -4.12 -14.20 -1.41
C ASP A 238 -3.07 -14.60 -2.46
N GLY A 239 -2.03 -13.78 -2.63
CA GLY A 239 -0.95 -13.95 -3.61
C GLY A 239 0.10 -15.00 -3.23
N GLY A 240 0.03 -15.60 -2.05
CA GLY A 240 1.06 -16.52 -1.59
C GLY A 240 2.46 -15.88 -1.58
N THR A 241 3.47 -16.60 -2.07
CA THR A 241 4.87 -16.17 -1.97
C THR A 241 5.54 -15.88 -3.33
N GLU A 242 4.86 -16.12 -4.43
CA GLU A 242 5.44 -15.94 -5.77
C GLU A 242 5.24 -14.51 -6.28
N VAL A 243 6.14 -14.04 -7.15
CA VAL A 243 5.96 -12.78 -7.89
C VAL A 243 4.76 -12.91 -8.84
N GLY A 244 3.88 -11.90 -8.86
CA GLY A 244 2.67 -11.94 -9.67
C GLY A 244 1.66 -10.87 -9.25
N TYR A 245 0.38 -11.20 -9.35
CA TYR A 245 -0.72 -10.37 -8.88
C TYR A 245 -1.92 -11.21 -8.48
N VAL A 246 -2.80 -10.62 -7.68
CA VAL A 246 -4.12 -11.18 -7.38
C VAL A 246 -5.19 -10.16 -7.72
N THR A 247 -6.35 -10.63 -8.16
CA THR A 247 -7.52 -9.81 -8.48
C THR A 247 -8.73 -10.21 -7.68
N ALA A 248 -9.65 -9.26 -7.49
CA ALA A 248 -10.99 -9.53 -6.98
C ALA A 248 -12.00 -8.55 -7.57
N ASP A 249 -13.22 -9.04 -7.79
CA ASP A 249 -14.35 -8.18 -8.12
C ASP A 249 -14.91 -7.55 -6.84
N ILE A 250 -14.95 -6.25 -6.80
CA ILE A 250 -15.41 -5.45 -5.67
C ILE A 250 -16.85 -5.03 -5.92
N ASP A 251 -17.73 -5.42 -4.98
CA ASP A 251 -19.12 -4.98 -4.93
C ASP A 251 -19.30 -4.00 -3.77
N MET A 252 -19.57 -2.74 -4.09
CA MET A 252 -19.73 -1.68 -3.09
C MET A 252 -20.91 -1.90 -2.13
N ALA A 253 -21.88 -2.74 -2.50
CA ALA A 253 -22.98 -3.10 -1.61
C ALA A 253 -22.48 -3.79 -0.32
N ARG A 254 -21.34 -4.49 -0.36
CA ARG A 254 -20.74 -5.14 0.83
C ARG A 254 -20.34 -4.14 1.92
N VAL A 255 -19.91 -2.93 1.56
CA VAL A 255 -19.60 -1.87 2.54
C VAL A 255 -20.87 -1.41 3.25
N ALA A 256 -21.94 -1.13 2.49
CA ALA A 256 -23.22 -0.71 3.06
C ALA A 256 -23.81 -1.80 3.96
N GLU A 257 -23.82 -3.06 3.49
CA GLU A 257 -24.30 -4.21 4.28
C GLU A 257 -23.54 -4.40 5.59
N ALA A 258 -22.21 -4.28 5.58
CA ALA A 258 -21.39 -4.42 6.78
C ALA A 258 -21.69 -3.28 7.78
N ARG A 259 -21.81 -2.04 7.30
CA ARG A 259 -22.16 -0.86 8.12
C ARG A 259 -23.57 -0.94 8.70
N ASP A 260 -24.54 -1.47 7.96
CA ASP A 260 -25.90 -1.68 8.45
C ASP A 260 -25.97 -2.75 9.53
N ARG A 261 -25.24 -3.87 9.33
CA ARG A 261 -25.26 -5.01 10.26
C ARG A 261 -24.51 -4.71 11.57
N VAL A 262 -23.35 -4.04 11.47
CA VAL A 262 -22.49 -3.72 12.63
C VAL A 262 -21.99 -2.26 12.50
N PRO A 263 -22.83 -1.26 12.86
CA PRO A 263 -22.52 0.17 12.67
C PRO A 263 -21.50 0.71 13.69
N SER A 264 -20.49 -0.08 14.04
CA SER A 264 -19.49 0.25 15.07
C SER A 264 -18.76 1.56 14.82
N ILE A 265 -18.61 1.96 13.54
CA ILE A 265 -17.97 3.21 13.14
C ILE A 265 -18.71 4.45 13.67
N THR A 266 -20.00 4.35 13.94
CA THR A 266 -20.85 5.44 14.46
C THR A 266 -21.04 5.36 15.97
N HIS A 267 -20.48 4.34 16.63
CA HIS A 267 -20.69 4.06 18.05
C HIS A 267 -19.49 4.45 18.94
N ASP A 268 -18.52 5.18 18.42
CA ASP A 268 -17.39 5.66 19.20
C ASP A 268 -17.85 6.48 20.40
N ARG A 269 -17.18 6.32 21.52
CA ARG A 269 -17.45 7.03 22.79
C ARG A 269 -16.16 7.55 23.39
N ASP A 270 -16.20 8.77 23.88
CA ASP A 270 -15.15 9.29 24.72
C ASP A 270 -15.18 8.56 26.08
N PHE A 271 -14.01 8.29 26.64
CA PHE A 271 -13.85 7.70 27.95
C PHE A 271 -12.72 8.39 28.74
N LYS A 272 -12.75 8.25 30.05
CA LYS A 272 -11.74 8.81 30.95
C LYS A 272 -10.94 7.68 31.56
N PHE A 273 -9.71 7.99 31.92
CA PHE A 273 -8.89 7.13 32.77
C PHE A 273 -9.06 7.58 34.20
N ASP A 274 -9.19 6.62 35.14
CA ASP A 274 -9.24 6.88 36.59
C ASP A 274 -7.82 7.07 37.16
#